data_ff7bbf7b7320f3a5abf9694e480338a5
#
_entry.id   ff7bbf7b7320f3a5abf9694e480338a5
#
_cell.length_a   1.000
_cell.length_b   1.000
_cell.length_c   1.000
_cell.angle_alpha   90.00
_cell.angle_beta   90.00
_cell.angle_gamma   90.00
#
_symmetry.space_group_name_H-M   'P 1'
#
loop_
_entity.id
_entity.type
_entity.pdbx_description
1 polymer ?
#
loop_
_entity_poly.entity_id
_entity_poly.type
_entity_poly.pdbx_seq_one_letter_code
_entity_poly.pdbx_strand_id
1 'polypeptide(L)' 'MGAHEIRVRLGGISRQRTYQITSRADFPKPVADLGQGKVWLAEDVDTWISAHRAPQS' A
#
# COMPACT_ATOMS: atom_id res chain seq x y z
N MET A 1 -7.40 3.06 4.88
CA MET A 1 -7.19 1.85 4.05
C MET A 1 -6.26 0.92 4.79
N GLY A 2 -6.68 -0.29 4.99
CA GLY A 2 -5.87 -1.29 5.66
C GLY A 2 -5.01 -2.08 4.68
N ALA A 3 -4.12 -2.92 5.23
CA ALA A 3 -3.20 -3.71 4.41
C ALA A 3 -3.94 -4.62 3.43
N HIS A 4 -5.07 -5.16 3.81
CA HIS A 4 -5.83 -6.04 2.93
C HIS A 4 -6.33 -5.30 1.69
N GLU A 5 -6.80 -4.08 1.87
CA GLU A 5 -7.24 -3.28 0.73
C GLU A 5 -6.09 -2.89 -0.17
N ILE A 6 -4.92 -2.64 0.41
CA ILE A 6 -3.72 -2.35 -0.37
C ILE A 6 -3.36 -3.57 -1.22
N ARG A 7 -3.46 -4.78 -0.66
CA ARG A 7 -3.23 -6.01 -1.43
C ARG A 7 -4.11 -6.08 -2.67
N VAL A 8 -5.40 -5.82 -2.48
CA VAL A 8 -6.36 -5.85 -3.57
C VAL A 8 -6.02 -4.80 -4.62
N ARG A 9 -5.69 -3.61 -4.19
CA ARG A 9 -5.34 -2.52 -5.11
C ARG A 9 -4.08 -2.80 -5.90
N LEU A 10 -3.15 -3.55 -5.33
CA LEU A 10 -1.91 -3.92 -6.00
C LEU A 10 -2.07 -5.17 -6.88
N GLY A 11 -3.30 -5.63 -7.09
CA GLY A 11 -3.57 -6.75 -7.98
C GLY A 11 -3.67 -8.10 -7.29
N GLY A 12 -3.99 -8.11 -6.00
CA GLY A 12 -4.17 -9.36 -5.27
C GLY A 12 -2.87 -10.09 -4.97
N ILE A 13 -1.81 -9.35 -4.70
CA ILE A 13 -0.50 -9.93 -4.40
C ILE A 13 -0.50 -10.66 -3.06
N SER A 14 0.54 -11.43 -2.79
CA SER A 14 0.65 -12.17 -1.54
C SER A 14 0.81 -11.24 -0.35
N ARG A 15 0.51 -11.77 0.85
CA ARG A 15 0.68 -11.02 2.09
C ARG A 15 2.13 -10.59 2.30
N GLN A 16 3.06 -11.48 2.02
CA GLN A 16 4.49 -11.20 2.17
C GLN A 16 4.91 -10.07 1.23
N ARG A 17 4.44 -10.10 0.00
CA ARG A 17 4.75 -9.06 -0.97
C ARG A 17 4.17 -7.72 -0.54
N THR A 18 2.95 -7.73 -0.01
CA THR A 18 2.33 -6.51 0.50
C THR A 18 3.16 -5.91 1.62
N TYR A 19 3.63 -6.76 2.55
CA TYR A 19 4.46 -6.31 3.65
C TYR A 19 5.75 -5.66 3.14
N GLN A 20 6.38 -6.28 2.16
CA GLN A 20 7.61 -5.73 1.57
C GLN A 20 7.37 -4.36 0.95
N ILE A 21 6.26 -4.20 0.25
CA ILE A 21 5.94 -2.93 -0.41
C ILE A 21 5.62 -1.85 0.62
N THR A 22 4.80 -2.15 1.60
CA THR A 22 4.41 -1.15 2.60
C THR A 22 5.56 -0.80 3.54
N SER A 23 6.60 -1.60 3.56
CA SER A 23 7.79 -1.32 4.37
C SER A 23 8.85 -0.51 3.62
N ARG A 24 8.62 -0.20 2.36
CA ARG A 24 9.58 0.58 1.58
C ARG A 24 9.67 2.00 2.12
N ALA A 25 10.85 2.58 2.00
CA ALA A 25 11.07 3.95 2.45
C ALA A 25 10.27 4.97 1.63
N ASP A 26 9.98 4.64 0.38
CA ASP A 26 9.24 5.53 -0.51
C ASP A 26 7.72 5.32 -0.45
N PHE A 27 7.25 4.34 0.32
CA PHE A 27 5.82 4.12 0.49
C PHE A 27 5.27 5.10 1.53
N PRO A 28 4.04 5.59 1.38
CA PRO A 28 3.46 6.51 2.36
C PRO A 28 3.41 5.88 3.75
N LYS A 29 3.63 6.69 4.77
CA LYS A 29 3.57 6.21 6.13
C LYS A 29 2.12 6.06 6.57
N PRO A 30 1.82 5.10 7.45
CA PRO A 30 0.46 4.94 7.95
C PRO A 30 0.04 6.17 8.75
N VAL A 31 -1.24 6.53 8.62
CA VAL A 31 -1.81 7.64 9.38
C VAL A 31 -2.21 7.21 10.77
N ALA A 32 -2.35 5.90 11.00
CA ALA A 32 -2.67 5.34 12.29
C ALA A 32 -2.03 3.97 12.41
N ASP A 33 -1.52 3.65 13.60
CA ASP A 33 -0.98 2.35 13.92
C ASP A 33 -1.81 1.77 15.04
N LEU A 34 -2.82 1.01 14.66
CA LEU A 34 -3.69 0.34 15.62
C LEU A 34 -3.04 -0.97 16.04
N GLY A 35 -3.32 -1.41 17.27
CA GLY A 35 -2.74 -2.66 17.76
C GLY A 35 -3.02 -3.86 16.87
N GLN A 36 -4.04 -3.80 16.04
CA GLN A 36 -4.43 -4.87 15.13
C GLN A 36 -3.93 -4.67 13.71
N GLY A 37 -3.26 -3.55 13.43
CA GLY A 37 -2.78 -3.27 12.11
C GLY A 37 -2.63 -1.79 11.85
N LYS A 38 -2.09 -1.47 10.70
CA LYS A 38 -1.85 -0.10 10.28
C LYS A 38 -2.90 0.34 9.29
N VAL A 39 -3.17 1.63 9.28
CA VAL A 39 -4.14 2.22 8.36
C VAL A 39 -3.47 3.34 7.58
N TRP A 40 -3.65 3.34 6.27
CA TRP A 40 -3.11 4.36 5.38
C TRP A 40 -4.25 5.18 4.77
N LEU A 41 -3.96 6.41 4.39
CA LEU A 41 -4.91 7.19 3.61
C LEU A 41 -5.03 6.62 2.20
N ALA A 42 -6.26 6.41 1.75
CA ALA A 42 -6.49 5.87 0.40
C ALA A 42 -5.87 6.78 -0.65
N GLU A 43 -5.97 8.08 -0.46
CA GLU A 43 -5.41 9.06 -1.39
C GLU A 43 -3.91 8.92 -1.52
N ASP A 44 -3.21 8.76 -0.40
CA ASP A 44 -1.77 8.60 -0.42
C ASP A 44 -1.36 7.30 -1.11
N VAL A 45 -2.06 6.22 -0.83
CA VAL A 45 -1.78 4.92 -1.45
C VAL A 45 -2.03 4.98 -2.96
N ASP A 46 -3.13 5.57 -3.37
CA ASP A 46 -3.45 5.68 -4.79
C ASP A 46 -2.42 6.53 -5.53
N THR A 47 -1.97 7.61 -4.91
CA THR A 47 -0.92 8.45 -5.49
C THR A 47 0.37 7.67 -5.66
N TRP A 48 0.75 6.89 -4.65
CA TRP A 48 1.95 6.07 -4.72
C TRP A 48 1.85 5.04 -5.83
N ILE A 49 0.71 4.35 -5.91
CA ILE A 49 0.50 3.33 -6.94
C ILE A 49 0.59 3.95 -8.33
N SER A 50 -0.03 5.10 -8.53
CA SER A 50 0.02 5.80 -9.82
C SER A 50 1.45 6.17 -10.19
N ALA A 51 2.24 6.64 -9.21
CA ALA A 51 3.60 7.05 -9.46
C ALA A 51 4.53 5.87 -9.77
N HIS A 52 4.24 4.70 -9.21
CA HIS A 52 5.10 3.51 -9.37
C HIS A 52 4.56 2.50 -10.37
N ARG A 53 3.41 2.77 -10.92
CA ARG A 53 2.83 1.89 -11.93
C ARG A 53 3.55 2.10 -13.24
N ALA A 54 4.05 1.02 -13.82
CA ALA A 54 4.68 1.11 -15.11
C ALA A 54 3.66 1.58 -16.14
N PRO A 55 4.03 2.52 -17.03
CA PRO A 55 3.11 2.93 -18.06
C PRO A 55 2.76 1.74 -18.94
N GLN A 56 1.47 1.55 -19.10
CA GLN A 56 0.96 0.52 -19.99
C GLN A 56 0.94 1.11 -21.39
N SER A 57 1.97 0.89 -22.09
CA SER A 57 2.05 1.36 -23.46
C SER A 57 1.38 0.41 -24.42
#